data_181fa91e5f5054ad7101ad8cdf370225
#
_entry.id   181fa91e5f5054ad7101ad8cdf370225
#
_cell.length_a   1.000
_cell.length_b   1.000
_cell.length_c   1.000
_cell.angle_alpha   90.00
_cell.angle_beta   90.00
_cell.angle_gamma   90.00
#
_symmetry.space_group_name_H-M   'P 1'
#
loop_
_entity.id
_entity.type
_entity.pdbx_description
1 polymer ?
#
loop_
_entity_poly.entity_id
_entity_poly.type
_entity_poly.pdbx_seq_one_letter_code
_entity_poly.pdbx_strand_id
1 'polypeptide(L)'
;GSGGKINYERYFAPEELDGIYTPVHRPDSVGAAPLEGRNVVVFVMESMSAEHSAHLHPELYADRQVKGYTPFLDSPMQAGYCFERMYANGTRSIQALPAVLGSIPSFKTPFVLMPQALAPTRQLPRILRDKGYATAFFCGSAAGSMGFGAYARSAGIERLYSREDYEARHGRDDFDGYWGIWDEPFLQYAGEEMSALPEPFFAALFTLSSHHPFVVPDAYRDLLPEGLTRNHKCVAYTDNAFRRFFARYAGEE
;
A
#
# COMPACT_ATOMS: atom_id res chain seq x y z
N GLY A 1 -16.00 -17.12 -26.26
CA GLY A 1 -15.75 -17.30 -24.87
C GLY A 1 -17.05 -17.28 -24.09
N SER A 2 -17.42 -18.37 -23.44
CA SER A 2 -18.59 -18.49 -22.57
C SER A 2 -18.34 -17.61 -21.34
N GLY A 3 -18.89 -16.41 -21.33
CA GLY A 3 -19.01 -15.62 -20.13
C GLY A 3 -19.87 -16.38 -19.12
N GLY A 4 -19.25 -17.07 -18.18
CA GLY A 4 -19.95 -17.71 -17.09
C GLY A 4 -20.79 -16.66 -16.36
N LYS A 5 -22.10 -16.87 -16.27
CA LYS A 5 -22.97 -16.05 -15.44
C LYS A 5 -22.46 -16.16 -14.00
N ILE A 6 -22.09 -15.03 -13.41
CA ILE A 6 -21.82 -14.98 -11.98
C ILE A 6 -23.16 -15.21 -11.28
N ASN A 7 -23.34 -16.39 -10.70
CA ASN A 7 -24.47 -16.66 -9.82
C ASN A 7 -24.15 -16.05 -8.45
N TYR A 8 -24.86 -14.99 -8.09
CA TYR A 8 -24.83 -14.39 -6.75
C TYR A 8 -26.22 -14.45 -6.14
N GLU A 9 -26.24 -14.63 -4.85
CA GLU A 9 -27.45 -14.61 -4.05
C GLU A 9 -27.99 -13.18 -4.01
N ARG A 10 -29.26 -12.97 -4.33
CA ARG A 10 -29.88 -11.65 -4.29
C ARG A 10 -30.63 -11.52 -2.98
N TYR A 11 -30.16 -10.62 -2.12
CA TYR A 11 -30.80 -10.33 -0.83
C TYR A 11 -31.79 -9.15 -0.90
N PHE A 12 -31.69 -8.32 -1.96
CA PHE A 12 -32.52 -7.14 -2.16
C PHE A 12 -33.00 -7.05 -3.60
N ALA A 13 -34.13 -6.40 -3.84
CA ALA A 13 -34.55 -6.06 -5.18
C ALA A 13 -33.61 -5.01 -5.79
N PRO A 14 -33.41 -5.01 -7.13
CA PRO A 14 -32.53 -4.03 -7.77
C PRO A 14 -32.88 -2.58 -7.46
N GLU A 15 -34.16 -2.28 -7.29
CA GLU A 15 -34.70 -0.95 -7.01
C GLU A 15 -34.38 -0.45 -5.60
N GLU A 16 -34.10 -1.38 -4.68
CA GLU A 16 -33.76 -1.06 -3.28
C GLU A 16 -32.25 -0.78 -3.11
N LEU A 17 -31.41 -1.31 -4.02
CA LEU A 17 -29.96 -1.27 -3.89
C LEU A 17 -29.40 0.14 -3.83
N ASP A 18 -29.86 1.04 -4.68
CA ASP A 18 -29.36 2.43 -4.71
C ASP A 18 -29.66 3.20 -3.42
N GLY A 19 -30.73 2.82 -2.71
CA GLY A 19 -31.08 3.39 -1.41
C GLY A 19 -30.26 2.83 -0.24
N ILE A 20 -29.70 1.61 -0.41
CA ILE A 20 -28.90 0.93 0.60
C ILE A 20 -27.42 1.27 0.43
N TYR A 21 -26.92 1.18 -0.79
CA TYR A 21 -25.52 1.46 -1.14
C TYR A 21 -25.37 1.76 -2.64
N THR A 22 -24.65 2.82 -2.94
CA THR A 22 -24.19 3.11 -4.31
C THR A 22 -22.67 3.24 -4.33
N PRO A 23 -21.97 2.57 -5.25
CA PRO A 23 -20.53 2.78 -5.45
C PRO A 23 -20.24 4.09 -6.24
N VAL A 24 -21.28 4.75 -6.75
CA VAL A 24 -21.14 5.97 -7.55
C VAL A 24 -21.34 7.18 -6.65
N HIS A 25 -20.23 7.77 -6.22
CA HIS A 25 -20.24 9.03 -5.46
C HIS A 25 -20.07 10.20 -6.42
N ARG A 26 -21.05 11.13 -6.43
CA ARG A 26 -20.95 12.35 -7.19
C ARG A 26 -20.68 13.48 -6.21
N PRO A 27 -19.56 14.22 -6.34
CA PRO A 27 -19.33 15.38 -5.48
C PRO A 27 -20.39 16.45 -5.73
N ASP A 28 -20.82 17.12 -4.66
CA ASP A 28 -21.84 18.18 -4.70
C ASP A 28 -21.38 19.40 -5.52
N SER A 29 -20.08 19.57 -5.67
CA SER A 29 -19.48 20.59 -6.56
C SER A 29 -18.33 19.98 -7.36
N VAL A 30 -18.41 20.04 -8.66
CA VAL A 30 -17.26 19.80 -9.53
C VAL A 30 -16.49 21.12 -9.62
N GLY A 31 -15.72 21.41 -8.59
CA GLY A 31 -14.70 22.45 -8.67
C GLY A 31 -13.66 21.96 -9.68
N ALA A 32 -13.61 22.57 -10.84
CA ALA A 32 -12.59 22.30 -11.85
C ALA A 32 -11.26 22.96 -11.44
N ALA A 33 -10.77 22.69 -10.24
CA ALA A 33 -9.39 23.04 -9.93
C ALA A 33 -8.48 22.21 -10.86
N PRO A 34 -7.56 22.86 -11.58
CA PRO A 34 -6.62 22.14 -12.42
C PRO A 34 -5.79 21.21 -11.53
N LEU A 35 -5.43 20.05 -12.07
CA LEU A 35 -4.47 19.16 -11.41
C LEU A 35 -3.15 19.92 -11.26
N GLU A 36 -2.68 20.08 -10.02
CA GLU A 36 -1.53 20.96 -9.72
C GLU A 36 -0.18 20.38 -10.18
N GLY A 37 -0.17 19.17 -10.75
CA GLY A 37 1.07 18.53 -11.22
C GLY A 37 2.01 18.08 -10.10
N ARG A 38 1.50 17.89 -8.87
CA ARG A 38 2.29 17.39 -7.73
C ARG A 38 2.59 15.91 -7.89
N ASN A 39 3.76 15.49 -7.42
CA ASN A 39 4.08 14.08 -7.27
C ASN A 39 3.16 13.42 -6.23
N VAL A 40 2.76 12.18 -6.50
CA VAL A 40 1.88 11.41 -5.62
C VAL A 40 2.55 10.09 -5.28
N VAL A 41 2.73 9.82 -3.99
CA VAL A 41 3.23 8.53 -3.50
C VAL A 41 2.19 7.89 -2.60
N VAL A 42 1.83 6.64 -2.90
CA VAL A 42 0.89 5.84 -2.11
C VAL A 42 1.64 4.68 -1.46
N PHE A 43 1.73 4.69 -0.14
CA PHE A 43 2.29 3.57 0.61
C PHE A 43 1.16 2.62 1.05
N VAL A 44 1.23 1.37 0.60
CA VAL A 44 0.36 0.29 1.05
C VAL A 44 1.16 -0.54 2.05
N MET A 45 0.84 -0.41 3.32
CA MET A 45 1.63 -0.98 4.40
C MET A 45 1.06 -2.34 4.84
N GLU A 46 1.91 -3.38 4.74
CA GLU A 46 1.55 -4.75 5.13
C GLU A 46 1.26 -4.82 6.63
N SER A 47 0.18 -5.49 6.98
CA SER A 47 -0.24 -5.80 8.36
C SER A 47 -0.27 -4.58 9.30
N MET A 48 -0.38 -3.38 8.76
CA MET A 48 -0.50 -2.16 9.55
C MET A 48 -1.96 -1.91 9.88
N SER A 49 -2.28 -1.82 11.17
CA SER A 49 -3.63 -1.48 11.62
C SER A 49 -3.61 -0.34 12.64
N ALA A 50 -4.76 0.31 12.81
CA ALA A 50 -4.90 1.48 13.67
C ALA A 50 -4.48 1.20 15.13
N GLU A 51 -4.64 -0.03 15.61
CA GLU A 51 -4.24 -0.44 16.95
C GLU A 51 -2.73 -0.34 17.24
N HIS A 52 -1.88 -0.28 16.22
CA HIS A 52 -0.44 -0.09 16.38
C HIS A 52 -0.06 1.37 16.67
N SER A 53 -0.96 2.31 16.37
CA SER A 53 -0.77 3.75 16.54
C SER A 53 -1.27 4.23 17.89
N ALA A 54 -0.40 4.86 18.68
CA ALA A 54 -0.80 5.52 19.90
C ALA A 54 -1.58 6.84 19.66
N HIS A 55 -1.44 7.42 18.47
CA HIS A 55 -2.25 8.57 18.05
C HIS A 55 -3.71 8.18 17.82
N LEU A 56 -3.95 7.05 17.13
CA LEU A 56 -5.31 6.59 16.79
C LEU A 56 -5.99 5.88 17.97
N HIS A 57 -5.22 5.16 18.81
CA HIS A 57 -5.71 4.39 19.95
C HIS A 57 -4.90 4.65 21.23
N PRO A 58 -4.88 5.88 21.76
CA PRO A 58 -4.12 6.22 22.95
C PRO A 58 -4.53 5.39 24.19
N GLU A 59 -5.78 4.97 24.27
CA GLU A 59 -6.31 4.14 25.37
C GLU A 59 -5.62 2.76 25.46
N LEU A 60 -5.11 2.21 24.34
CA LEU A 60 -4.38 0.95 24.35
C LEU A 60 -2.99 1.05 24.97
N TYR A 61 -2.46 2.27 25.11
CA TYR A 61 -1.08 2.54 25.52
C TYR A 61 -0.97 3.35 26.82
N ALA A 62 -2.09 3.78 27.40
CA ALA A 62 -2.12 4.67 28.56
C ALA A 62 -1.30 4.13 29.75
N ASP A 63 -1.44 2.85 30.07
CA ASP A 63 -0.81 2.20 31.22
C ASP A 63 0.34 1.26 30.80
N ARG A 64 0.86 1.37 29.59
CA ARG A 64 1.94 0.53 29.07
C ARG A 64 3.28 1.27 29.00
N GLN A 65 4.38 0.51 29.11
CA GLN A 65 5.73 1.04 28.88
C GLN A 65 5.95 1.40 27.42
N VAL A 66 5.43 0.56 26.48
CA VAL A 66 5.48 0.83 25.06
C VAL A 66 4.42 1.87 24.71
N LYS A 67 4.82 2.93 24.04
CA LYS A 67 3.98 4.08 23.66
C LYS A 67 3.57 4.02 22.17
N GLY A 68 3.14 2.87 21.72
CA GLY A 68 2.80 2.59 20.32
C GLY A 68 3.95 1.95 19.55
N TYR A 69 3.65 1.43 18.37
CA TYR A 69 4.61 0.78 17.50
C TYR A 69 4.90 1.60 16.23
N THR A 70 4.23 2.74 16.07
CA THR A 70 4.34 3.63 14.91
C THR A 70 4.65 5.09 15.30
N PRO A 71 5.65 5.34 16.19
CA PRO A 71 5.91 6.69 16.69
C PRO A 71 6.31 7.69 15.59
N PHE A 72 6.93 7.24 14.51
CA PHE A 72 7.24 8.09 13.37
C PHE A 72 5.96 8.41 12.56
N LEU A 73 5.19 7.40 12.17
CA LEU A 73 3.97 7.59 11.38
C LEU A 73 2.88 8.36 12.13
N ASP A 74 2.85 8.28 13.45
CA ASP A 74 1.94 9.08 14.30
C ASP A 74 2.18 10.60 14.11
N SER A 75 3.42 11.02 13.85
CA SER A 75 3.76 12.45 13.66
C SER A 75 3.12 13.06 12.39
N PRO A 76 3.29 12.51 11.17
CA PRO A 76 2.58 13.02 9.99
C PRO A 76 1.06 12.86 10.07
N MET A 77 0.53 11.88 10.82
CA MET A 77 -0.91 11.79 11.08
C MET A 77 -1.44 12.99 11.86
N GLN A 78 -0.64 13.56 12.77
CA GLN A 78 -0.98 14.76 13.52
C GLN A 78 -0.85 16.04 12.67
N ALA A 79 0.08 16.08 11.74
CA ALA A 79 0.37 17.26 10.91
C ALA A 79 -0.48 17.34 9.63
N GLY A 80 -0.97 16.21 9.14
CA GLY A 80 -1.72 16.09 7.88
C GLY A 80 -3.20 15.77 8.08
N TYR A 81 -3.79 15.20 7.03
CA TYR A 81 -5.16 14.67 7.10
C TYR A 81 -5.12 13.20 7.54
N CYS A 82 -5.71 12.91 8.69
CA CYS A 82 -5.87 11.55 9.19
C CYS A 82 -7.34 11.13 9.16
N PHE A 83 -7.63 9.99 8.52
CA PHE A 83 -8.98 9.43 8.44
C PHE A 83 -9.17 8.40 9.55
N GLU A 84 -9.74 8.81 10.68
CA GLU A 84 -9.93 7.95 11.85
C GLU A 84 -10.89 6.76 11.61
N ARG A 85 -11.80 6.88 10.65
CA ARG A 85 -12.80 5.86 10.33
C ARG A 85 -12.56 5.24 8.96
N MET A 86 -11.33 4.88 8.68
CA MET A 86 -10.95 4.20 7.45
C MET A 86 -10.87 2.69 7.66
N TYR A 87 -11.51 1.93 6.79
CA TYR A 87 -11.57 0.47 6.85
C TYR A 87 -10.93 -0.14 5.62
N ALA A 88 -10.15 -1.20 5.82
CA ALA A 88 -9.61 -1.97 4.72
C ALA A 88 -10.73 -2.70 3.97
N ASN A 89 -10.70 -2.63 2.64
CA ASN A 89 -11.66 -3.33 1.78
C ASN A 89 -11.27 -4.80 1.55
N GLY A 90 -10.70 -5.45 2.52
CA GLY A 90 -10.29 -6.84 2.46
C GLY A 90 -9.38 -7.20 3.61
N THR A 91 -9.22 -8.49 3.84
CA THR A 91 -8.45 -9.05 4.96
C THR A 91 -7.13 -9.68 4.53
N ARG A 92 -6.77 -9.59 3.25
CA ARG A 92 -5.56 -10.18 2.68
C ARG A 92 -4.84 -9.19 1.75
N SER A 93 -3.53 -9.21 1.76
CA SER A 93 -2.62 -8.36 0.98
C SER A 93 -2.95 -8.36 -0.52
N ILE A 94 -3.30 -9.50 -1.08
CA ILE A 94 -3.67 -9.64 -2.50
C ILE A 94 -4.90 -8.79 -2.92
N GLN A 95 -5.70 -8.34 -1.95
CA GLN A 95 -6.89 -7.52 -2.19
C GLN A 95 -6.57 -6.01 -2.18
N ALA A 96 -5.37 -5.62 -1.73
CA ALA A 96 -5.03 -4.23 -1.51
C ALA A 96 -4.92 -3.41 -2.80
N LEU A 97 -4.16 -3.87 -3.80
CA LEU A 97 -3.97 -3.11 -5.03
C LEU A 97 -5.26 -2.83 -5.80
N PRO A 98 -6.17 -3.81 -6.01
CA PRO A 98 -7.47 -3.54 -6.60
C PRO A 98 -8.29 -2.50 -5.84
N ALA A 99 -8.27 -2.56 -4.51
CA ALA A 99 -9.00 -1.62 -3.67
C ALA A 99 -8.41 -0.20 -3.78
N VAL A 100 -7.09 -0.08 -3.63
CA VAL A 100 -6.39 1.23 -3.59
C VAL A 100 -6.33 1.89 -4.97
N LEU A 101 -5.95 1.14 -6.01
CA LEU A 101 -5.74 1.70 -7.34
C LEU A 101 -7.01 1.79 -8.18
N GLY A 102 -7.99 0.92 -7.94
CA GLY A 102 -9.16 0.75 -8.79
C GLY A 102 -10.51 0.91 -8.09
N SER A 103 -10.53 1.15 -6.78
CA SER A 103 -11.78 1.14 -5.98
C SER A 103 -12.59 -0.15 -6.16
N ILE A 104 -11.90 -1.27 -6.38
CA ILE A 104 -12.53 -2.57 -6.62
C ILE A 104 -12.73 -3.28 -5.28
N PRO A 105 -13.97 -3.62 -4.92
CA PRO A 105 -14.26 -4.28 -3.65
C PRO A 105 -13.69 -5.71 -3.61
N SER A 106 -13.52 -6.22 -2.40
CA SER A 106 -13.09 -7.61 -2.19
C SER A 106 -14.18 -8.60 -2.57
N PHE A 107 -13.76 -9.67 -3.25
CA PHE A 107 -14.62 -10.79 -3.62
C PHE A 107 -14.15 -12.07 -2.90
N LYS A 108 -14.99 -13.11 -2.95
CA LYS A 108 -14.62 -14.45 -2.44
C LYS A 108 -13.32 -14.96 -3.09
N THR A 109 -13.21 -14.82 -4.42
CA THR A 109 -11.96 -14.98 -5.14
C THR A 109 -11.29 -13.61 -5.26
N PRO A 110 -10.01 -13.43 -4.87
CA PRO A 110 -9.31 -12.17 -5.07
C PRO A 110 -9.36 -11.71 -6.52
N PHE A 111 -9.70 -10.44 -6.74
CA PHE A 111 -9.88 -9.89 -8.09
C PHE A 111 -8.64 -10.09 -8.97
N VAL A 112 -7.44 -9.96 -8.41
CA VAL A 112 -6.16 -10.17 -9.12
C VAL A 112 -6.07 -11.56 -9.78
N LEU A 113 -6.75 -12.56 -9.21
CA LEU A 113 -6.76 -13.93 -9.73
C LEU A 113 -7.90 -14.18 -10.73
N MET A 114 -8.75 -13.20 -10.98
CA MET A 114 -9.85 -13.33 -11.93
C MET A 114 -9.39 -12.94 -13.34
N PRO A 115 -9.91 -13.57 -14.41
CA PRO A 115 -9.61 -13.19 -15.79
C PRO A 115 -9.87 -11.70 -16.07
N GLN A 116 -10.85 -11.11 -15.40
CA GLN A 116 -11.23 -9.70 -15.54
C GLN A 116 -10.13 -8.74 -15.08
N ALA A 117 -9.22 -9.18 -14.21
CA ALA A 117 -8.10 -8.37 -13.73
C ALA A 117 -7.09 -8.01 -14.83
N LEU A 118 -7.06 -8.80 -15.91
CA LEU A 118 -6.21 -8.56 -17.07
C LEU A 118 -6.88 -7.68 -18.13
N ALA A 119 -8.18 -7.40 -17.99
CA ALA A 119 -8.87 -6.49 -18.89
C ALA A 119 -8.43 -5.03 -18.62
N PRO A 120 -8.28 -4.22 -19.69
CA PRO A 120 -7.98 -2.79 -19.51
C PRO A 120 -9.09 -2.12 -18.71
N THR A 121 -8.74 -1.63 -17.52
CA THR A 121 -9.65 -0.90 -16.65
C THR A 121 -9.15 0.53 -16.45
N ARG A 122 -10.09 1.47 -16.26
CA ARG A 122 -9.74 2.87 -16.02
C ARG A 122 -9.52 3.10 -14.53
N GLN A 123 -8.31 2.80 -14.08
CA GLN A 123 -7.89 2.95 -12.69
C GLN A 123 -7.04 4.21 -12.50
N LEU A 124 -6.79 4.58 -11.25
CA LEU A 124 -6.06 5.80 -10.88
C LEU A 124 -4.73 5.97 -11.63
N PRO A 125 -3.84 4.95 -11.72
CA PRO A 125 -2.58 5.13 -12.46
C PRO A 125 -2.80 5.47 -13.93
N ARG A 126 -3.78 4.83 -14.58
CA ARG A 126 -4.09 5.12 -15.99
C ARG A 126 -4.64 6.52 -16.17
N ILE A 127 -5.52 6.96 -15.26
CA ILE A 127 -6.10 8.32 -15.30
C ILE A 127 -4.98 9.36 -15.18
N LEU A 128 -4.03 9.16 -14.27
CA LEU A 128 -2.91 10.08 -14.06
C LEU A 128 -1.93 10.03 -15.23
N ARG A 129 -1.63 8.86 -15.77
CA ARG A 129 -0.80 8.71 -16.97
C ARG A 129 -1.40 9.46 -18.17
N ASP A 130 -2.70 9.35 -18.39
CA ASP A 130 -3.40 10.09 -19.46
C ASP A 130 -3.32 11.62 -19.26
N LYS A 131 -2.92 12.08 -18.07
CA LYS A 131 -2.65 13.46 -17.70
C LYS A 131 -1.16 13.82 -17.66
N GLY A 132 -0.29 12.95 -18.17
CA GLY A 132 1.14 13.21 -18.30
C GLY A 132 2.00 12.76 -17.11
N TYR A 133 1.45 12.05 -16.13
CA TYR A 133 2.23 11.51 -15.03
C TYR A 133 3.04 10.28 -15.47
N ALA A 134 4.30 10.22 -15.06
CA ALA A 134 5.03 8.95 -15.02
C ALA A 134 4.43 8.06 -13.94
N THR A 135 4.31 6.75 -14.17
CA THR A 135 3.67 5.84 -13.20
C THR A 135 4.59 4.67 -12.84
N ALA A 136 4.75 4.42 -11.53
CA ALA A 136 5.62 3.38 -11.00
C ALA A 136 4.96 2.57 -9.89
N PHE A 137 5.34 1.29 -9.78
CA PHE A 137 4.97 0.41 -8.68
C PHE A 137 6.22 -0.27 -8.13
N PHE A 138 6.34 -0.25 -6.80
CA PHE A 138 7.46 -0.79 -6.04
C PHE A 138 6.97 -1.88 -5.09
N CYS A 139 7.57 -3.05 -5.17
CA CYS A 139 7.32 -4.15 -4.23
C CYS A 139 8.56 -5.04 -4.14
N GLY A 140 9.16 -5.15 -2.95
CA GLY A 140 10.39 -5.91 -2.71
C GLY A 140 10.25 -7.43 -2.85
N SER A 141 9.09 -7.95 -3.23
CA SER A 141 8.87 -9.36 -3.58
C SER A 141 9.26 -9.67 -5.03
N ALA A 142 9.30 -10.96 -5.37
CA ALA A 142 9.45 -11.35 -6.76
C ALA A 142 8.36 -10.75 -7.66
N ALA A 143 8.71 -10.37 -8.89
CA ALA A 143 7.83 -9.66 -9.83
C ALA A 143 6.48 -10.37 -10.07
N GLY A 144 6.44 -11.71 -9.98
CA GLY A 144 5.23 -12.51 -10.12
C GLY A 144 4.43 -12.72 -8.84
N SER A 145 4.93 -12.25 -7.69
CA SER A 145 4.29 -12.47 -6.39
C SER A 145 2.87 -11.92 -6.36
N MET A 146 1.92 -12.72 -5.91
CA MET A 146 0.49 -12.39 -5.80
C MET A 146 -0.15 -11.81 -7.09
N GLY A 147 0.51 -11.91 -8.24
CA GLY A 147 0.05 -11.31 -9.50
C GLY A 147 0.12 -9.77 -9.52
N PHE A 148 0.77 -9.14 -8.57
CA PHE A 148 0.83 -7.67 -8.43
C PHE A 148 1.43 -7.00 -9.66
N GLY A 149 2.53 -7.54 -10.22
CA GLY A 149 3.16 -6.95 -11.40
C GLY A 149 2.24 -6.93 -12.61
N ALA A 150 1.54 -8.04 -12.90
CA ALA A 150 0.60 -8.11 -14.01
C ALA A 150 -0.60 -7.18 -13.78
N TYR A 151 -1.14 -7.15 -12.56
CA TYR A 151 -2.23 -6.28 -12.20
C TYR A 151 -1.86 -4.79 -12.30
N ALA A 152 -0.71 -4.40 -11.79
CA ALA A 152 -0.24 -3.02 -11.84
C ALA A 152 -0.11 -2.53 -13.29
N ARG A 153 0.43 -3.36 -14.20
CA ARG A 153 0.49 -3.03 -15.64
C ARG A 153 -0.90 -2.84 -16.23
N SER A 154 -1.83 -3.72 -15.94
CA SER A 154 -3.23 -3.62 -16.37
C SER A 154 -3.91 -2.34 -15.86
N ALA A 155 -3.58 -1.93 -14.63
CA ALA A 155 -4.07 -0.70 -14.01
C ALA A 155 -3.47 0.59 -14.63
N GLY A 156 -2.39 0.49 -15.41
CA GLY A 156 -1.77 1.62 -16.10
C GLY A 156 -0.38 2.00 -15.59
N ILE A 157 0.23 1.20 -14.72
CA ILE A 157 1.61 1.40 -14.27
C ILE A 157 2.59 1.05 -15.40
N GLU A 158 3.54 1.93 -15.67
CA GLU A 158 4.55 1.78 -16.73
C GLU A 158 5.82 1.12 -16.21
N ARG A 159 6.25 1.46 -15.00
CA ARG A 159 7.51 0.97 -14.42
C ARG A 159 7.23 0.10 -13.20
N LEU A 160 7.83 -1.08 -13.17
CA LEU A 160 7.76 -2.00 -12.05
C LEU A 160 9.15 -2.18 -11.48
N TYR A 161 9.26 -2.11 -10.16
CA TYR A 161 10.48 -2.33 -9.40
C TYR A 161 10.24 -3.44 -8.40
N SER A 162 10.93 -4.55 -8.60
CA SER A 162 10.76 -5.81 -7.88
C SER A 162 12.03 -6.17 -7.09
N ARG A 163 11.99 -7.34 -6.43
CA ARG A 163 13.18 -7.92 -5.81
C ARG A 163 14.29 -8.14 -6.84
N GLU A 164 13.97 -8.62 -8.02
CA GLU A 164 14.95 -8.90 -9.06
C GLU A 164 15.68 -7.62 -9.49
N ASP A 165 14.98 -6.50 -9.59
CA ASP A 165 15.57 -5.21 -9.93
C ASP A 165 16.49 -4.71 -8.79
N TYR A 166 16.05 -4.87 -7.54
CA TYR A 166 16.86 -4.57 -6.36
C TYR A 166 18.13 -5.42 -6.32
N GLU A 167 18.00 -6.75 -6.39
CA GLU A 167 19.12 -7.70 -6.31
C GLU A 167 20.14 -7.49 -7.42
N ALA A 168 19.70 -7.10 -8.61
CA ALA A 168 20.61 -6.79 -9.73
C ALA A 168 21.55 -5.62 -9.44
N ARG A 169 21.15 -4.70 -8.53
CA ARG A 169 21.90 -3.50 -8.20
C ARG A 169 22.64 -3.60 -6.87
N HIS A 170 22.03 -4.24 -5.87
CA HIS A 170 22.51 -4.27 -4.49
C HIS A 170 22.92 -5.65 -3.98
N GLY A 171 22.67 -6.72 -4.76
CA GLY A 171 22.93 -8.09 -4.32
C GLY A 171 21.76 -8.67 -3.50
N ARG A 172 22.01 -9.81 -2.85
CA ARG A 172 20.96 -10.65 -2.23
C ARG A 172 20.95 -10.61 -0.70
N ASP A 173 21.84 -9.88 -0.08
CA ASP A 173 22.04 -9.91 1.37
C ASP A 173 20.85 -9.34 2.15
N ASP A 174 20.04 -8.50 1.50
CA ASP A 174 18.86 -7.88 2.10
C ASP A 174 17.56 -8.68 1.90
N PHE A 175 17.65 -9.91 1.40
CA PHE A 175 16.50 -10.81 1.32
C PHE A 175 16.15 -11.36 2.70
N ASP A 176 14.87 -11.26 3.09
CA ASP A 176 14.38 -11.67 4.41
C ASP A 176 14.34 -13.20 4.62
N GLY A 177 14.64 -13.99 3.58
CA GLY A 177 14.59 -15.44 3.58
C GLY A 177 13.20 -16.03 3.32
N TYR A 178 12.17 -15.23 3.16
CA TYR A 178 10.77 -15.67 3.08
C TYR A 178 10.02 -15.11 1.90
N TRP A 179 9.91 -13.77 1.82
CA TRP A 179 9.06 -13.14 0.81
C TRP A 179 9.79 -12.13 -0.05
N GLY A 180 10.61 -11.25 0.52
CA GLY A 180 11.25 -10.22 -0.27
C GLY A 180 12.39 -9.49 0.43
N ILE A 181 12.72 -8.33 -0.09
CA ILE A 181 13.74 -7.45 0.47
C ILE A 181 13.18 -6.76 1.72
N TRP A 182 14.00 -6.64 2.76
CA TRP A 182 13.66 -5.88 3.96
C TRP A 182 13.18 -4.46 3.62
N ASP A 183 12.15 -3.97 4.33
CA ASP A 183 11.53 -2.67 4.03
C ASP A 183 12.53 -1.51 4.08
N GLU A 184 13.47 -1.49 5.02
CA GLU A 184 14.41 -0.37 5.12
C GLU A 184 15.28 -0.22 3.86
N PRO A 185 16.08 -1.22 3.43
CA PRO A 185 16.87 -1.09 2.22
C PRO A 185 16.01 -0.92 0.97
N PHE A 186 14.83 -1.57 0.91
CA PHE A 186 13.95 -1.43 -0.25
C PHE A 186 13.33 -0.03 -0.36
N LEU A 187 12.95 0.60 0.76
CA LEU A 187 12.48 1.99 0.78
C LEU A 187 13.57 2.96 0.32
N GLN A 188 14.84 2.76 0.72
CA GLN A 188 15.95 3.59 0.26
C GLN A 188 16.14 3.46 -1.26
N TYR A 189 16.13 2.23 -1.78
CA TYR A 189 16.17 1.97 -3.21
C TYR A 189 14.98 2.62 -3.95
N ALA A 190 13.78 2.45 -3.43
CA ALA A 190 12.58 3.06 -4.02
C ALA A 190 12.67 4.59 -4.05
N GLY A 191 13.22 5.22 -3.01
CA GLY A 191 13.45 6.65 -2.97
C GLY A 191 14.44 7.14 -4.04
N GLU A 192 15.52 6.39 -4.27
CA GLU A 192 16.48 6.67 -5.35
C GLU A 192 15.80 6.59 -6.73
N GLU A 193 15.03 5.53 -6.97
CA GLU A 193 14.32 5.36 -8.24
C GLU A 193 13.21 6.39 -8.45
N MET A 194 12.45 6.74 -7.38
CA MET A 194 11.44 7.81 -7.44
C MET A 194 12.06 9.17 -7.76
N SER A 195 13.23 9.48 -7.19
CA SER A 195 13.95 10.74 -7.45
C SER A 195 14.44 10.85 -8.90
N ALA A 196 14.53 9.74 -9.63
CA ALA A 196 14.90 9.69 -11.03
C ALA A 196 13.71 9.63 -11.99
N LEU A 197 12.46 9.59 -11.48
CA LEU A 197 11.27 9.61 -12.32
C LEU A 197 11.04 10.98 -12.95
N PRO A 198 10.54 11.05 -14.19
CA PRO A 198 10.02 12.30 -14.73
C PRO A 198 8.84 12.84 -13.90
N GLU A 199 8.85 14.12 -13.61
CA GLU A 199 7.76 14.79 -12.91
C GLU A 199 6.69 15.34 -13.86
N PRO A 200 5.43 15.37 -13.48
CA PRO A 200 4.89 14.78 -12.25
C PRO A 200 4.83 13.26 -12.32
N PHE A 201 4.97 12.59 -11.18
CA PHE A 201 4.84 11.14 -11.12
C PHE A 201 3.81 10.66 -10.10
N PHE A 202 3.31 9.45 -10.34
CA PHE A 202 2.55 8.65 -9.41
C PHE A 202 3.33 7.38 -9.08
N ALA A 203 3.59 7.14 -7.82
CA ALA A 203 4.22 5.92 -7.35
C ALA A 203 3.34 5.21 -6.32
N ALA A 204 3.22 3.89 -6.41
CA ALA A 204 2.66 3.06 -5.35
C ALA A 204 3.73 2.10 -4.84
N LEU A 205 3.85 1.98 -3.53
CA LEU A 205 4.83 1.10 -2.88
C LEU A 205 4.12 0.20 -1.88
N PHE A 206 4.43 -1.10 -1.94
CA PHE A 206 3.92 -2.10 -1.02
C PHE A 206 5.04 -2.58 -0.10
N THR A 207 4.86 -2.46 1.25
CA THR A 207 5.82 -2.95 2.24
C THR A 207 5.63 -4.43 2.54
N LEU A 208 6.66 -5.11 3.05
CA LEU A 208 6.65 -6.58 3.22
C LEU A 208 7.04 -7.05 4.63
N SER A 209 7.88 -6.32 5.36
CA SER A 209 8.58 -6.84 6.54
C SER A 209 7.66 -7.18 7.72
N SER A 210 6.41 -6.68 7.71
CA SER A 210 5.42 -7.03 8.74
C SER A 210 4.62 -8.30 8.44
N HIS A 211 5.08 -9.12 7.46
CA HIS A 211 4.47 -10.38 7.07
C HIS A 211 4.91 -11.56 7.96
N HIS A 212 4.11 -12.61 8.02
CA HIS A 212 4.52 -13.90 8.62
C HIS A 212 5.81 -14.42 7.95
N PRO A 213 6.80 -14.94 8.70
CA PRO A 213 6.76 -15.43 10.09
C PRO A 213 7.07 -14.37 11.16
N PHE A 214 6.98 -13.08 10.86
CA PHE A 214 7.18 -11.97 11.79
C PHE A 214 8.59 -11.95 12.38
N VAL A 215 9.56 -11.79 11.51
CA VAL A 215 10.97 -11.64 11.84
C VAL A 215 11.45 -10.23 11.47
N VAL A 216 12.53 -9.79 12.09
CA VAL A 216 13.22 -8.54 11.77
C VAL A 216 14.70 -8.84 11.53
N PRO A 217 15.44 -7.97 10.81
CA PRO A 217 16.88 -8.14 10.67
C PRO A 217 17.56 -8.25 12.04
N ASP A 218 18.59 -9.09 12.14
CA ASP A 218 19.30 -9.34 13.40
C ASP A 218 19.78 -8.07 14.10
N ALA A 219 20.22 -7.07 13.32
CA ALA A 219 20.65 -5.78 13.84
C ALA A 219 19.56 -5.01 14.60
N TYR A 220 18.29 -5.33 14.37
CA TYR A 220 17.13 -4.68 14.97
C TYR A 220 16.47 -5.50 16.09
N ARG A 221 16.92 -6.75 16.30
CA ARG A 221 16.26 -7.71 17.22
C ARG A 221 16.12 -7.14 18.63
N ASP A 222 17.15 -6.49 19.15
CA ASP A 222 17.19 -5.97 20.51
C ASP A 222 16.95 -4.44 20.60
N LEU A 223 16.77 -3.78 19.46
CA LEU A 223 16.57 -2.33 19.40
C LEU A 223 15.09 -1.92 19.35
N LEU A 224 14.23 -2.83 18.91
CA LEU A 224 12.81 -2.56 18.72
C LEU A 224 11.99 -3.07 19.90
N PRO A 225 10.86 -2.40 20.23
CA PRO A 225 10.02 -2.79 21.35
C PRO A 225 9.38 -4.17 21.11
N GLU A 226 9.36 -4.99 22.15
CA GLU A 226 8.55 -6.19 22.18
C GLU A 226 7.07 -5.82 22.33
N GLY A 227 6.19 -6.68 21.79
CA GLY A 227 4.76 -6.52 21.89
C GLY A 227 4.06 -7.79 22.34
N LEU A 228 2.75 -7.75 22.43
CA LEU A 228 1.93 -8.91 22.77
C LEU A 228 1.97 -10.00 21.68
N THR A 229 2.26 -9.61 20.46
CA THR A 229 2.38 -10.50 19.30
C THR A 229 3.67 -10.19 18.54
N ARG A 230 4.16 -11.15 17.75
CA ARG A 230 5.41 -11.01 17.02
C ARG A 230 5.37 -9.91 15.95
N ASN A 231 4.19 -9.63 15.37
CA ASN A 231 4.05 -8.61 14.35
C ASN A 231 4.32 -7.19 14.86
N HIS A 232 4.12 -6.91 16.15
CA HIS A 232 4.38 -5.59 16.74
C HIS A 232 5.82 -5.11 16.49
N LYS A 233 6.80 -6.01 16.68
CA LYS A 233 8.21 -5.70 16.40
C LYS A 233 8.45 -5.40 14.92
N CYS A 234 7.80 -6.16 14.03
CA CYS A 234 7.91 -5.94 12.59
C CYS A 234 7.27 -4.62 12.17
N VAL A 235 6.13 -4.24 12.76
CA VAL A 235 5.51 -2.93 12.56
C VAL A 235 6.44 -1.81 13.00
N ALA A 236 7.07 -1.93 14.16
CA ALA A 236 8.05 -0.95 14.64
C ALA A 236 9.29 -0.86 13.73
N TYR A 237 9.71 -1.98 13.14
CA TYR A 237 10.77 -1.99 12.14
C TYR A 237 10.37 -1.20 10.88
N THR A 238 9.19 -1.45 10.33
CA THR A 238 8.68 -0.74 9.16
C THR A 238 8.49 0.76 9.44
N ASP A 239 8.00 1.13 10.62
CA ASP A 239 7.90 2.53 11.06
C ASP A 239 9.28 3.23 11.07
N ASN A 240 10.30 2.56 11.63
CA ASN A 240 11.68 3.08 11.58
C ASN A 240 12.23 3.17 10.15
N ALA A 241 11.89 2.23 9.28
CA ALA A 241 12.26 2.27 7.87
C ALA A 241 11.66 3.50 7.17
N PHE A 242 10.39 3.83 7.44
CA PHE A 242 9.76 5.07 6.98
C PHE A 242 10.45 6.32 7.55
N ARG A 243 10.78 6.35 8.83
CA ARG A 243 11.52 7.47 9.42
C ARG A 243 12.80 7.76 8.65
N ARG A 244 13.57 6.73 8.29
CA ARG A 244 14.81 6.87 7.52
C ARG A 244 14.56 7.30 6.08
N PHE A 245 13.50 6.78 5.46
CA PHE A 245 13.08 7.16 4.12
C PHE A 245 12.74 8.66 4.06
N PHE A 246 11.86 9.12 4.93
CA PHE A 246 11.45 10.52 4.96
C PHE A 246 12.58 11.46 5.33
N ALA A 247 13.47 11.08 6.25
CA ALA A 247 14.65 11.87 6.59
C ALA A 247 15.60 12.11 5.39
N ARG A 248 15.56 11.23 4.38
CA ARG A 248 16.41 11.36 3.19
C ARG A 248 15.71 11.98 1.99
N TYR A 249 14.44 11.70 1.79
CA TYR A 249 13.72 12.01 0.55
C TYR A 249 12.59 13.01 0.69
N ALA A 250 12.01 13.21 1.86
CA ALA A 250 11.12 14.33 2.11
C ALA A 250 12.00 15.51 2.54
N GLY A 251 12.18 16.50 1.68
CA GLY A 251 12.88 17.73 2.03
C GLY A 251 12.22 18.40 3.26
N GLU A 252 13.03 19.15 4.02
CA GLU A 252 12.50 20.08 5.01
C GLU A 252 11.77 21.22 4.25
N GLU A 253 10.44 21.09 4.08
CA GLU A 253 9.54 22.21 3.78
C GLU A 253 8.49 22.33 4.87
#